data_cd493ffddc0a3f012883f0db7eed7100
#
_entry.id   cd493ffddc0a3f012883f0db7eed7100
#
_cell.length_a   1.000
_cell.length_b   1.000
_cell.length_c   1.000
_cell.angle_alpha   90.00
_cell.angle_beta   90.00
_cell.angle_gamma   90.00
#
_symmetry.space_group_name_H-M   'P 1'
#
loop_
_entity.id
_entity.type
_entity.pdbx_description
1 polymer ?
#
loop_
_entity_poly.entity_id
_entity_poly.type
_entity_poly.pdbx_seq_one_letter_code
_entity_poly.pdbx_strand_id
1 'polypeptide(L)'
;MSLRSLLTALWRFGASLVECIFEAPAAHERYRALFNAREARGVNLLREWLSPEQRAQFDAQKYFDVVGCDSGKRYRIHYGALTNVHEVDDHDRLLAAWCFVPEGPLVAGDVMLAQKIALENSEYAALAVANRFSTALYRRNRLLNFRRTPGAV
;
A
#
# COMPACT_ATOMS: atom_id res chain seq x y z
N MET A 1 19.73 -11.82 53.35
CA MET A 1 19.99 -11.79 51.89
C MET A 1 21.41 -11.24 51.70
N SER A 2 22.28 -12.00 51.05
CA SER A 2 23.71 -11.62 50.90
C SER A 2 23.84 -10.56 49.80
N LEU A 3 24.72 -9.59 50.02
CA LEU A 3 25.06 -8.51 49.06
C LEU A 3 25.43 -9.07 47.68
N ARG A 4 25.99 -10.27 47.61
CA ARG A 4 26.36 -10.99 46.40
C ARG A 4 25.14 -11.41 45.57
N SER A 5 24.02 -11.78 46.19
CA SER A 5 22.81 -12.19 45.46
C SER A 5 22.07 -10.99 44.84
N LEU A 6 22.19 -9.80 45.42
CA LEU A 6 21.65 -8.55 44.85
C LEU A 6 22.48 -8.07 43.67
N LEU A 7 23.79 -8.16 43.72
CA LEU A 7 24.66 -7.79 42.60
C LEU A 7 24.50 -8.70 41.40
N THR A 8 24.34 -10.01 41.58
CA THR A 8 24.10 -10.96 40.48
C THR A 8 22.72 -10.78 39.86
N ALA A 9 21.70 -10.43 40.66
CA ALA A 9 20.38 -10.11 40.14
C ALA A 9 20.39 -8.81 39.28
N LEU A 10 21.04 -7.76 39.75
CA LEU A 10 21.20 -6.50 39.03
C LEU A 10 21.97 -6.67 37.70
N TRP A 11 23.01 -7.52 37.70
CA TRP A 11 23.78 -7.81 36.48
C TRP A 11 22.99 -8.59 35.46
N ARG A 12 22.15 -9.54 35.86
CA ARG A 12 21.24 -10.29 34.99
C ARG A 12 20.13 -9.41 34.39
N PHE A 13 19.59 -8.47 35.18
CA PHE A 13 18.63 -7.49 34.71
C PHE A 13 19.25 -6.50 33.72
N GLY A 14 20.47 -6.02 33.99
CA GLY A 14 21.20 -5.14 33.07
C GLY A 14 21.57 -5.80 31.75
N ALA A 15 22.01 -7.06 31.77
CA ALA A 15 22.32 -7.82 30.56
C ALA A 15 21.08 -8.05 29.69
N SER A 16 19.94 -8.38 30.30
CA SER A 16 18.69 -8.60 29.59
C SER A 16 18.12 -7.32 28.93
N LEU A 17 18.30 -6.16 29.57
CA LEU A 17 17.92 -4.85 29.01
C LEU A 17 18.81 -4.45 27.82
N VAL A 18 20.12 -4.73 27.91
CA VAL A 18 21.07 -4.45 26.83
C VAL A 18 20.78 -5.33 25.61
N GLU A 19 20.48 -6.63 25.79
CA GLU A 19 20.08 -7.53 24.71
C GLU A 19 18.80 -7.04 24.02
N CYS A 20 17.76 -6.65 24.76
CA CYS A 20 16.54 -6.08 24.18
C CYS A 20 16.78 -4.81 23.36
N ILE A 21 17.72 -3.95 23.76
CA ILE A 21 18.02 -2.70 23.05
C ILE A 21 18.80 -2.97 21.75
N PHE A 22 19.65 -4.00 21.73
CA PHE A 22 20.44 -4.36 20.54
C PHE A 22 19.69 -5.26 19.55
N GLU A 23 18.72 -6.07 19.98
CA GLU A 23 17.93 -6.93 19.09
C GLU A 23 16.81 -6.18 18.36
N ALA A 24 16.26 -5.12 18.93
CA ALA A 24 15.16 -4.35 18.33
C ALA A 24 15.50 -3.76 16.95
N PRO A 25 16.68 -3.14 16.69
CA PRO A 25 17.06 -2.65 15.38
C PRO A 25 17.19 -3.78 14.35
N ALA A 26 17.84 -4.90 14.73
CA ALA A 26 18.04 -6.04 13.82
C ALA A 26 16.72 -6.73 13.44
N ALA A 27 15.78 -6.85 14.38
CA ALA A 27 14.44 -7.38 14.10
C ALA A 27 13.66 -6.45 13.16
N HIS A 28 13.75 -5.14 13.35
CA HIS A 28 13.12 -4.14 12.49
C HIS A 28 13.69 -4.17 11.07
N GLU A 29 15.00 -4.26 10.91
CA GLU A 29 15.67 -4.38 9.62
C GLU A 29 15.27 -5.66 8.88
N ARG A 30 15.22 -6.79 9.57
CA ARG A 30 14.73 -8.06 9.00
C ARG A 30 13.28 -7.96 8.53
N TYR A 31 12.40 -7.35 9.35
CA TYR A 31 11.01 -7.12 8.98
C TYR A 31 10.91 -6.24 7.73
N ARG A 32 11.65 -5.12 7.67
CA ARG A 32 11.69 -4.24 6.49
C ARG A 32 12.21 -4.96 5.25
N ALA A 33 13.26 -5.76 5.38
CA ALA A 33 13.81 -6.54 4.28
C ALA A 33 12.79 -7.55 3.72
N LEU A 34 12.08 -8.26 4.61
CA LEU A 34 11.02 -9.20 4.22
C LEU A 34 9.84 -8.50 3.57
N PHE A 35 9.42 -7.34 4.10
CA PHE A 35 8.36 -6.53 3.50
C PHE A 35 8.75 -6.04 2.11
N ASN A 36 9.96 -5.49 1.95
CA ASN A 36 10.47 -5.02 0.66
C ASN A 36 10.58 -6.15 -0.37
N ALA A 37 10.99 -7.36 0.06
CA ALA A 37 11.06 -8.52 -0.82
C ALA A 37 9.68 -9.02 -1.27
N ARG A 38 8.66 -8.92 -0.41
CA ARG A 38 7.26 -9.23 -0.78
C ARG A 38 6.71 -8.20 -1.75
N GLU A 39 6.93 -6.91 -1.46
CA GLU A 39 6.54 -5.80 -2.32
C GLU A 39 7.14 -5.93 -3.72
N ALA A 40 8.44 -6.21 -3.82
CA ALA A 40 9.12 -6.41 -5.09
C ALA A 40 8.53 -7.59 -5.89
N ARG A 41 8.18 -8.70 -5.23
CA ARG A 41 7.53 -9.85 -5.89
C ARG A 41 6.14 -9.50 -6.40
N GLY A 42 5.31 -8.82 -5.58
CA GLY A 42 3.98 -8.37 -5.98
C GLY A 42 4.03 -7.42 -7.18
N VAL A 43 4.96 -6.46 -7.18
CA VAL A 43 5.17 -5.55 -8.32
C VAL A 43 5.63 -6.30 -9.57
N ASN A 44 6.53 -7.28 -9.45
CA ASN A 44 6.96 -8.07 -10.59
C ASN A 44 5.80 -8.89 -11.17
N LEU A 45 5.01 -9.54 -10.34
CA LEU A 45 3.81 -10.25 -10.77
C LEU A 45 2.82 -9.31 -11.46
N LEU A 46 2.53 -8.14 -10.87
CA LEU A 46 1.70 -7.13 -11.52
C LEU A 46 2.21 -6.82 -12.93
N ARG A 47 3.50 -6.55 -13.09
CA ARG A 47 4.12 -6.21 -14.39
C ARG A 47 3.96 -7.30 -15.44
N GLU A 48 3.96 -8.57 -15.05
CA GLU A 48 3.73 -9.71 -15.96
C GLU A 48 2.30 -9.70 -16.54
N TRP A 49 1.33 -9.19 -15.77
CA TRP A 49 -0.09 -9.12 -16.14
C TRP A 49 -0.52 -7.80 -16.78
N LEU A 50 0.36 -6.79 -16.82
CA LEU A 50 0.10 -5.54 -17.53
C LEU A 50 0.31 -5.69 -19.04
N SER A 51 -0.54 -5.05 -19.84
CA SER A 51 -0.28 -4.87 -21.27
C SER A 51 1.02 -4.07 -21.48
N PRO A 52 1.64 -4.10 -22.66
CA PRO A 52 2.82 -3.27 -22.92
C PRO A 52 2.61 -1.79 -22.63
N GLU A 53 1.43 -1.24 -22.97
CA GLU A 53 1.06 0.17 -22.75
C GLU A 53 0.88 0.45 -21.25
N GLN A 54 0.14 -0.40 -20.53
CA GLN A 54 -0.05 -0.28 -19.08
C GLN A 54 1.28 -0.38 -18.33
N ARG A 55 2.18 -1.26 -18.77
CA ARG A 55 3.52 -1.40 -18.19
C ARG A 55 4.35 -0.14 -18.41
N ALA A 56 4.33 0.44 -19.60
CA ALA A 56 5.01 1.69 -19.89
C ALA A 56 4.49 2.84 -19.01
N GLN A 57 3.16 2.96 -18.84
CA GLN A 57 2.55 3.93 -17.92
C GLN A 57 3.03 3.70 -16.48
N PHE A 58 2.97 2.45 -16.01
CA PHE A 58 3.35 2.12 -14.63
C PHE A 58 4.83 2.40 -14.35
N ASP A 59 5.69 2.08 -15.29
CA ASP A 59 7.14 2.32 -15.15
C ASP A 59 7.47 3.81 -15.11
N ALA A 60 6.81 4.61 -15.95
CA ALA A 60 7.04 6.05 -16.04
C ALA A 60 6.38 6.85 -14.90
N GLN A 61 5.16 6.49 -14.49
CA GLN A 61 4.29 7.37 -13.68
C GLN A 61 3.73 6.71 -12.41
N LYS A 62 4.02 5.43 -12.19
CA LYS A 62 3.53 4.64 -11.06
C LYS A 62 2.00 4.55 -11.00
N TYR A 63 1.35 4.57 -12.17
CA TYR A 63 -0.05 4.21 -12.37
C TYR A 63 -0.23 3.54 -13.73
N PHE A 64 -1.37 2.92 -13.95
CA PHE A 64 -1.83 2.47 -15.25
C PHE A 64 -3.34 2.60 -15.35
N ASP A 65 -3.85 2.71 -16.58
CA ASP A 65 -5.26 2.84 -16.86
C ASP A 65 -5.85 1.48 -17.23
N VAL A 66 -7.08 1.23 -16.78
CA VAL A 66 -7.92 0.08 -17.17
C VAL A 66 -9.27 0.58 -17.65
N VAL A 67 -9.92 -0.19 -18.51
CA VAL A 67 -11.29 0.08 -18.98
C VAL A 67 -12.22 -0.91 -18.29
N GLY A 68 -13.24 -0.39 -17.62
CA GLY A 68 -14.26 -1.20 -16.98
C GLY A 68 -15.07 -2.00 -18.00
N CYS A 69 -15.25 -3.30 -17.71
CA CYS A 69 -15.88 -4.22 -18.69
C CYS A 69 -17.37 -3.97 -18.90
N ASP A 70 -18.07 -3.38 -17.92
CA ASP A 70 -19.52 -3.18 -18.00
C ASP A 70 -19.89 -1.78 -18.50
N SER A 71 -19.14 -0.75 -18.07
CA SER A 71 -19.48 0.66 -18.34
C SER A 71 -18.62 1.30 -19.43
N GLY A 72 -17.49 0.71 -19.78
CA GLY A 72 -16.50 1.33 -20.68
C GLY A 72 -15.76 2.53 -20.06
N LYS A 73 -15.95 2.82 -18.76
CA LYS A 73 -15.28 3.92 -18.09
C LYS A 73 -13.80 3.63 -17.87
N ARG A 74 -13.02 4.69 -17.81
CA ARG A 74 -11.59 4.59 -17.57
C ARG A 74 -11.28 4.76 -16.09
N TYR A 75 -10.53 3.80 -15.55
CA TYR A 75 -10.05 3.78 -14.17
C TYR A 75 -8.54 3.83 -14.16
N ARG A 76 -7.97 4.78 -13.43
CA ARG A 76 -6.53 4.92 -13.19
C ARG A 76 -6.17 4.30 -11.86
N ILE A 77 -5.34 3.26 -11.87
CA ILE A 77 -4.88 2.57 -10.68
C ILE A 77 -3.48 3.09 -10.33
N HIS A 78 -3.38 3.85 -9.25
CA HIS A 78 -2.12 4.38 -8.75
C HIS A 78 -1.41 3.37 -7.86
N TYR A 79 -0.08 3.48 -7.79
CA TYR A 79 0.70 2.67 -6.86
C TYR A 79 0.24 2.90 -5.42
N GLY A 80 -0.15 1.82 -4.76
CA GLY A 80 -0.68 1.82 -3.40
C GLY A 80 -1.76 0.77 -3.20
N ALA A 81 -2.29 0.71 -1.97
CA ALA A 81 -3.31 -0.27 -1.58
C ALA A 81 -4.65 0.35 -1.17
N LEU A 82 -4.71 1.66 -0.89
CA LEU A 82 -5.92 2.32 -0.37
C LEU A 82 -6.25 3.58 -1.17
N THR A 83 -7.52 3.71 -1.56
CA THR A 83 -8.07 4.86 -2.30
C THR A 83 -7.23 5.21 -3.55
N ASN A 84 -6.69 4.17 -4.18
CA ASN A 84 -5.74 4.27 -5.28
C ASN A 84 -6.38 4.09 -6.67
N VAL A 85 -7.68 3.80 -6.75
CA VAL A 85 -8.42 3.68 -8.00
C VAL A 85 -9.21 4.95 -8.26
N HIS A 86 -8.95 5.60 -9.39
CA HIS A 86 -9.56 6.86 -9.79
C HIS A 86 -10.35 6.67 -11.07
N GLU A 87 -11.66 6.96 -11.04
CA GLU A 87 -12.47 7.12 -12.24
C GLU A 87 -12.09 8.45 -12.89
N VAL A 88 -11.67 8.42 -14.16
CA VAL A 88 -11.20 9.60 -14.89
C VAL A 88 -11.94 9.74 -16.22
N ASP A 89 -12.12 10.99 -16.66
CA ASP A 89 -12.69 11.27 -17.98
C ASP A 89 -11.61 11.28 -19.09
N ASP A 90 -12.03 11.56 -20.34
CA ASP A 90 -11.14 11.60 -21.50
C ASP A 90 -10.07 12.73 -21.43
N HIS A 91 -10.25 13.68 -20.52
CA HIS A 91 -9.31 14.78 -20.28
C HIS A 91 -8.48 14.56 -19.01
N ASP A 92 -8.40 13.34 -18.49
CA ASP A 92 -7.70 12.96 -17.25
C ASP A 92 -8.22 13.65 -15.99
N ARG A 93 -9.44 14.20 -16.01
CA ARG A 93 -10.03 14.83 -14.82
C ARG A 93 -10.63 13.75 -13.91
N LEU A 94 -10.31 13.83 -12.64
CA LEU A 94 -10.84 12.94 -11.61
C LEU A 94 -12.36 13.16 -11.44
N LEU A 95 -13.14 12.11 -11.65
CA LEU A 95 -14.59 12.06 -11.44
C LEU A 95 -14.95 11.49 -10.06
N ALA A 96 -14.31 10.39 -9.68
CA ALA A 96 -14.47 9.75 -8.38
C ALA A 96 -13.19 9.02 -7.98
N ALA A 97 -13.01 8.81 -6.67
CA ALA A 97 -11.98 7.91 -6.15
C ALA A 97 -12.65 6.72 -5.45
N TRP A 98 -12.05 5.55 -5.58
CA TRP A 98 -12.56 4.29 -5.04
C TRP A 98 -11.55 3.68 -4.10
N CYS A 99 -12.01 3.21 -2.95
CA CYS A 99 -11.20 2.49 -1.96
C CYS A 99 -11.68 1.05 -1.85
N PHE A 100 -10.85 0.14 -2.32
CA PHE A 100 -11.00 -1.28 -2.08
C PHE A 100 -10.25 -1.62 -0.81
N VAL A 101 -10.94 -2.18 0.18
CA VAL A 101 -10.33 -2.58 1.45
C VAL A 101 -9.96 -4.06 1.35
N PRO A 102 -8.67 -4.41 1.23
CA PRO A 102 -8.27 -5.81 1.16
C PRO A 102 -8.47 -6.51 2.51
N GLU A 103 -8.80 -7.79 2.49
CA GLU A 103 -8.79 -8.63 3.66
C GLU A 103 -7.34 -9.04 3.99
N GLY A 104 -6.77 -8.43 5.03
CA GLY A 104 -5.43 -8.74 5.51
C GLY A 104 -4.30 -7.87 4.91
N PRO A 105 -3.05 -8.13 5.31
CA PRO A 105 -1.89 -7.31 4.94
C PRO A 105 -1.35 -7.71 3.57
N LEU A 106 -1.97 -7.22 2.50
CA LEU A 106 -1.50 -7.40 1.13
C LEU A 106 -0.50 -6.32 0.73
N VAL A 107 0.45 -6.67 -0.13
CA VAL A 107 1.36 -5.71 -0.75
C VAL A 107 0.70 -4.97 -1.90
N ALA A 108 1.19 -3.77 -2.21
CA ALA A 108 0.52 -2.90 -3.20
C ALA A 108 0.41 -3.56 -4.58
N GLY A 109 1.43 -4.31 -5.03
CA GLY A 109 1.39 -5.00 -6.31
C GLY A 109 0.23 -6.01 -6.43
N ASP A 110 -0.01 -6.81 -5.38
CA ASP A 110 -1.10 -7.79 -5.36
C ASP A 110 -2.48 -7.12 -5.36
N VAL A 111 -2.63 -6.03 -4.57
CA VAL A 111 -3.88 -5.25 -4.53
C VAL A 111 -4.17 -4.63 -5.89
N MET A 112 -3.19 -4.01 -6.53
CA MET A 112 -3.35 -3.38 -7.86
C MET A 112 -3.69 -4.41 -8.94
N LEU A 113 -3.09 -5.60 -8.90
CA LEU A 113 -3.42 -6.69 -9.81
C LEU A 113 -4.87 -7.17 -9.61
N ALA A 114 -5.29 -7.38 -8.37
CA ALA A 114 -6.66 -7.76 -8.06
C ALA A 114 -7.66 -6.70 -8.52
N GLN A 115 -7.37 -5.41 -8.32
CA GLN A 115 -8.20 -4.30 -8.80
C GLN A 115 -8.31 -4.27 -10.32
N LYS A 116 -7.19 -4.47 -11.04
CA LYS A 116 -7.19 -4.59 -12.50
C LYS A 116 -8.11 -5.71 -12.97
N ILE A 117 -7.90 -6.92 -12.45
CA ILE A 117 -8.69 -8.11 -12.83
C ILE A 117 -10.18 -7.88 -12.55
N ALA A 118 -10.51 -7.33 -11.38
CA ALA A 118 -11.88 -7.11 -10.96
C ALA A 118 -12.59 -6.08 -11.87
N LEU A 119 -11.94 -4.96 -12.21
CA LEU A 119 -12.53 -3.93 -13.09
C LEU A 119 -12.66 -4.40 -14.54
N GLU A 120 -11.70 -5.18 -15.04
CA GLU A 120 -11.72 -5.69 -16.42
C GLU A 120 -12.66 -6.89 -16.64
N ASN A 121 -13.12 -7.58 -15.56
CA ASN A 121 -13.94 -8.79 -15.70
C ASN A 121 -15.26 -8.76 -14.92
N SER A 122 -15.42 -7.89 -13.93
CA SER A 122 -16.59 -7.84 -13.05
C SER A 122 -16.76 -6.46 -12.43
N GLU A 123 -16.76 -5.42 -13.25
CA GLU A 123 -16.71 -4.01 -12.81
C GLU A 123 -17.81 -3.68 -11.79
N TYR A 124 -19.09 -3.97 -12.09
CA TYR A 124 -20.19 -3.63 -11.19
C TYR A 124 -20.08 -4.35 -9.84
N ALA A 125 -19.67 -5.61 -9.84
CA ALA A 125 -19.49 -6.36 -8.60
C ALA A 125 -18.31 -5.79 -7.79
N ALA A 126 -17.21 -5.43 -8.44
CA ALA A 126 -16.06 -4.80 -7.81
C ALA A 126 -16.42 -3.45 -7.17
N LEU A 127 -17.13 -2.59 -7.91
CA LEU A 127 -17.53 -1.28 -7.42
C LEU A 127 -18.60 -1.36 -6.32
N ALA A 128 -19.42 -2.40 -6.29
CA ALA A 128 -20.44 -2.60 -5.26
C ALA A 128 -19.84 -2.83 -3.85
N VAL A 129 -18.63 -3.38 -3.77
CA VAL A 129 -17.91 -3.61 -2.49
C VAL A 129 -16.90 -2.51 -2.15
N ALA A 130 -16.63 -1.59 -3.09
CA ALA A 130 -15.69 -0.51 -2.89
C ALA A 130 -16.36 0.73 -2.28
N ASN A 131 -15.63 1.46 -1.45
CA ASN A 131 -16.08 2.75 -0.93
C ASN A 131 -15.81 3.86 -1.95
N ARG A 132 -16.88 4.56 -2.37
CA ARG A 132 -16.79 5.67 -3.32
C ARG A 132 -16.60 7.00 -2.61
N PHE A 133 -15.63 7.79 -3.07
CA PHE A 133 -15.36 9.15 -2.60
C PHE A 133 -15.61 10.14 -3.73
N SER A 134 -16.41 11.19 -3.45
CA SER A 134 -16.54 12.30 -4.38
C SER A 134 -15.24 13.08 -4.48
N THR A 135 -15.03 13.76 -5.61
CA THR A 135 -13.84 14.59 -5.87
C THR A 135 -13.58 15.62 -4.76
N ALA A 136 -14.64 16.23 -4.22
CA ALA A 136 -14.53 17.23 -3.14
C ALA A 136 -13.99 16.60 -1.83
N LEU A 137 -14.53 15.43 -1.45
CA LEU A 137 -14.09 14.69 -0.25
C LEU A 137 -12.66 14.15 -0.41
N TYR A 138 -12.33 13.62 -1.57
CA TYR A 138 -11.00 13.11 -1.85
C TYR A 138 -9.93 14.21 -1.79
N ARG A 139 -10.17 15.37 -2.41
CA ARG A 139 -9.26 16.52 -2.35
C ARG A 139 -9.08 17.03 -0.91
N ARG A 140 -10.14 17.11 -0.14
CA ARG A 140 -10.09 17.52 1.27
C ARG A 140 -9.25 16.58 2.12
N ASN A 141 -9.46 15.27 1.99
CA ASN A 141 -8.71 14.26 2.74
C ASN A 141 -7.23 14.24 2.36
N ARG A 142 -6.89 14.41 1.08
CA ARG A 142 -5.51 14.51 0.62
C ARG A 142 -4.78 15.71 1.22
N LEU A 143 -5.44 16.86 1.31
CA LEU A 143 -4.88 18.08 1.94
C LEU A 143 -4.66 17.90 3.44
N LEU A 144 -5.57 17.20 4.14
CA LEU A 144 -5.45 16.93 5.57
C LEU A 144 -4.31 15.94 5.87
N ASN A 145 -4.14 14.93 5.04
CA ASN A 145 -3.05 13.94 5.18
C ASN A 145 -1.68 14.56 4.88
N PHE A 146 -1.59 15.47 3.90
CA PHE A 146 -0.35 16.20 3.62
C PHE A 146 0.10 17.09 4.78
N ARG A 147 -0.84 17.63 5.56
CA ARG A 147 -0.54 18.43 6.77
C ARG A 147 -0.14 17.58 7.99
N ARG A 148 -0.40 16.28 7.96
CA ARG A 148 -0.09 15.35 9.07
C ARG A 148 1.25 14.63 8.95
N THR A 149 1.95 14.72 7.83
CA THR A 149 3.33 14.23 7.71
C THR A 149 4.27 15.36 8.15
N PRO A 150 4.83 15.34 9.38
CA PRO A 150 5.90 16.24 9.75
C PRO A 150 7.13 15.82 8.95
N GLY A 151 7.70 16.77 8.19
CA GLY A 151 8.98 16.76 7.53
C GLY A 151 9.79 15.46 7.50
N ALA A 152 9.83 14.82 6.34
CA ALA A 152 10.98 14.04 5.94
C ALA A 152 12.04 15.03 5.45
N VAL A 153 13.00 15.35 6.34
CA VAL A 153 14.31 15.87 6.00
C VAL A 153 15.25 14.69 5.99
#